data_163b86a65129a4c8ff8d823d540a14ac
#
_entry.id   163b86a65129a4c8ff8d823d540a14ac
#
_cell.length_a   1.000
_cell.length_b   1.000
_cell.length_c   1.000
_cell.angle_alpha   90.00
_cell.angle_beta   90.00
_cell.angle_gamma   90.00
#
_symmetry.space_group_name_H-M   'P 1'
#
loop_
_entity.id
_entity.type
_entity.pdbx_description
1 polymer ?
#
loop_
_entity_poly.entity_id
_entity_poly.type
_entity_poly.pdbx_seq_one_letter_code
_entity_poly.pdbx_strand_id
1 'polypeptide(L)'
;MKIKIDSLDNIHVAAKEFLDNMGDGKVFAFYGKMGAGKTTFVKAICEELGVEDVITSPTFAIVNEYTAGNGDPIYHFDFYRIKKLDEVYDMGYEDYFYSGALCFIEWPELVEELLPGNTVKVTIEENEDGSRTVRF
;
A
#
# COMPACT_ATOMS: atom_id res chain seq x y z
N MET A 1 12.60 6.91 8.24
CA MET A 1 13.25 5.88 7.41
C MET A 1 13.19 6.27 5.94
N LYS A 2 14.25 6.04 5.20
CA LYS A 2 14.35 6.40 3.80
C LYS A 2 14.98 5.23 3.04
N ILE A 3 14.29 4.76 1.98
CA ILE A 3 14.75 3.65 1.16
C ILE A 3 14.85 4.13 -0.27
N LYS A 4 15.96 3.80 -0.94
CA LYS A 4 16.14 4.14 -2.35
C LYS A 4 15.91 2.89 -3.22
N ILE A 5 15.09 3.04 -4.25
CA ILE A 5 14.88 2.02 -5.27
C ILE A 5 15.59 2.49 -6.52
N ASP A 6 16.77 1.93 -6.80
CA ASP A 6 17.58 2.35 -7.93
C ASP A 6 16.96 1.98 -9.28
N SER A 7 16.32 0.80 -9.33
CA SER A 7 15.65 0.30 -10.52
C SER A 7 14.69 -0.82 -10.12
N LEU A 8 13.92 -1.34 -11.08
CA LEU A 8 13.05 -2.49 -10.83
C LEU A 8 13.85 -3.73 -10.38
N ASP A 9 15.14 -3.80 -10.75
CA ASP A 9 15.96 -4.95 -10.38
C ASP A 9 16.21 -5.06 -8.87
N ASN A 10 16.16 -3.95 -8.14
CA ASN A 10 16.34 -3.98 -6.68
C ASN A 10 15.06 -3.72 -5.88
N ILE A 11 13.89 -3.76 -6.53
CA ILE A 11 12.64 -3.44 -5.85
C ILE A 11 12.31 -4.44 -4.74
N HIS A 12 12.66 -5.72 -4.90
CA HIS A 12 12.42 -6.73 -3.86
C HIS A 12 13.33 -6.54 -2.66
N VAL A 13 14.56 -6.07 -2.88
CA VAL A 13 15.48 -5.71 -1.79
C VAL A 13 14.90 -4.55 -0.99
N ALA A 14 14.38 -3.55 -1.69
CA ALA A 14 13.73 -2.39 -1.06
C ALA A 14 12.47 -2.80 -0.30
N ALA A 15 11.66 -3.70 -0.86
CA ALA A 15 10.46 -4.20 -0.21
C ALA A 15 10.79 -4.95 1.08
N LYS A 16 11.84 -5.76 1.08
CA LYS A 16 12.30 -6.47 2.27
C LYS A 16 12.79 -5.49 3.33
N GLU A 17 13.53 -4.47 2.93
CA GLU A 17 13.98 -3.42 3.84
C GLU A 17 12.80 -2.68 4.47
N PHE A 18 11.77 -2.40 3.68
CA PHE A 18 10.53 -1.82 4.18
C PHE A 18 9.90 -2.71 5.25
N LEU A 19 9.74 -4.00 4.98
CA LEU A 19 9.15 -4.94 5.92
C LEU A 19 9.97 -5.07 7.21
N ASP A 20 11.29 -5.05 7.11
CA ASP A 20 12.17 -5.14 8.27
C ASP A 20 12.10 -3.90 9.17
N ASN A 21 11.64 -2.77 8.64
CA ASN A 21 11.63 -1.48 9.34
C ASN A 21 10.23 -0.92 9.56
N MET A 22 9.18 -1.61 9.16
CA MET A 22 7.82 -1.09 9.29
C MET A 22 7.28 -1.13 10.72
N GLY A 23 7.94 -1.83 11.63
CA GLY A 23 7.51 -1.92 13.03
C GLY A 23 6.20 -2.66 13.18
N ASP A 24 5.37 -2.23 14.14
CA ASP A 24 4.08 -2.85 14.46
C ASP A 24 2.92 -2.26 13.67
N GLY A 25 3.21 -1.38 12.71
CA GLY A 25 2.18 -0.76 11.89
C GLY A 25 1.38 -1.78 11.09
N LYS A 26 0.09 -1.51 10.89
CA LYS A 26 -0.81 -2.38 10.13
C LYS A 26 -1.45 -1.65 8.95
N VAL A 27 -1.73 -0.36 9.09
CA VAL A 27 -2.35 0.43 8.04
C VAL A 27 -1.31 1.40 7.47
N PHE A 28 -1.05 1.27 6.18
CA PHE A 28 -0.04 2.06 5.47
C PHE A 28 -0.69 2.85 4.34
N ALA A 29 -0.58 4.16 4.41
CA ALA A 29 -1.14 5.06 3.40
C ALA A 29 -0.02 5.52 2.46
N PHE A 30 -0.11 5.16 1.19
CA PHE A 30 0.91 5.44 0.18
C PHE A 30 0.56 6.70 -0.61
N TYR A 31 1.39 7.70 -0.47
CA TYR A 31 1.28 8.97 -1.18
C TYR A 31 2.32 9.03 -2.29
N GLY A 32 1.94 9.60 -3.40
CA GLY A 32 2.83 9.77 -4.54
C GLY A 32 2.03 10.10 -5.79
N LYS A 33 2.68 10.76 -6.74
CA LYS A 33 2.05 11.12 -8.01
C LYS A 33 1.72 9.86 -8.82
N MET A 34 0.80 10.00 -9.78
CA MET A 34 0.54 8.96 -10.76
C MET A 34 1.87 8.57 -11.44
N GLY A 35 2.15 7.27 -11.51
CA GLY A 35 3.38 6.78 -12.09
C GLY A 35 4.60 6.78 -11.16
N ALA A 36 4.44 7.19 -9.89
CA ALA A 36 5.54 7.17 -8.92
C ALA A 36 5.97 5.75 -8.52
N GLY A 37 5.14 4.73 -8.80
CA GLY A 37 5.47 3.34 -8.52
C GLY A 37 4.80 2.77 -7.29
N LYS A 38 3.72 3.39 -6.80
CA LYS A 38 3.01 2.92 -5.60
C LYS A 38 2.54 1.47 -5.73
N THR A 39 1.79 1.17 -6.79
CA THR A 39 1.27 -0.19 -7.03
C THR A 39 2.41 -1.19 -7.19
N THR A 40 3.46 -0.81 -7.94
CA THR A 40 4.61 -1.67 -8.17
C THR A 40 5.32 -2.01 -6.85
N PHE A 41 5.46 -1.04 -5.95
CA PHE A 41 6.09 -1.27 -4.66
C PHE A 41 5.21 -2.11 -3.73
N VAL A 42 3.91 -1.83 -3.68
CA VAL A 42 2.96 -2.65 -2.90
C VAL A 42 2.98 -4.09 -3.40
N LYS A 43 3.02 -4.29 -4.71
CA LYS A 43 3.14 -5.62 -5.30
C LYS A 43 4.39 -6.34 -4.81
N ALA A 44 5.53 -5.66 -4.84
CA ALA A 44 6.79 -6.25 -4.38
C ALA A 44 6.73 -6.60 -2.88
N ILE A 45 6.13 -5.75 -2.05
CA ILE A 45 5.93 -6.03 -0.63
C ILE A 45 5.08 -7.29 -0.44
N CYS A 46 3.98 -7.40 -1.18
CA CYS A 46 3.10 -8.57 -1.09
C CYS A 46 3.82 -9.85 -1.52
N GLU A 47 4.62 -9.77 -2.58
CA GLU A 47 5.41 -10.92 -3.04
C GLU A 47 6.41 -11.36 -1.97
N GLU A 48 7.07 -10.42 -1.28
CA GLU A 48 7.96 -10.72 -0.17
C GLU A 48 7.22 -11.31 1.04
N LEU A 49 5.92 -11.02 1.20
CA LEU A 49 5.09 -11.62 2.24
C LEU A 49 4.56 -13.01 1.85
N GLY A 50 4.92 -13.51 0.69
CA GLY A 50 4.55 -14.84 0.25
C GLY A 50 3.19 -14.94 -0.45
N VAL A 51 2.67 -13.82 -0.94
CA VAL A 51 1.42 -13.82 -1.72
C VAL A 51 1.66 -14.48 -3.07
N GLU A 52 0.89 -15.52 -3.36
CA GLU A 52 0.96 -16.25 -4.63
C GLU A 52 -0.12 -15.78 -5.61
N ASP A 53 -1.10 -15.00 -5.14
CA ASP A 53 -2.18 -14.47 -5.97
C ASP A 53 -1.62 -13.50 -7.02
N VAL A 54 -2.38 -13.29 -8.09
CA VAL A 54 -2.05 -12.24 -9.05
C VAL A 54 -2.33 -10.88 -8.39
N ILE A 55 -1.27 -10.10 -8.20
CA ILE A 55 -1.37 -8.80 -7.52
C ILE A 55 -1.53 -7.72 -8.57
N THR A 56 -2.69 -7.05 -8.54
CA THR A 56 -3.00 -5.93 -9.42
C THR A 56 -3.61 -4.81 -8.61
N SER A 57 -3.53 -3.59 -9.14
CA SER A 57 -4.29 -2.49 -8.57
C SER A 57 -5.78 -2.79 -8.72
N PRO A 58 -6.62 -2.55 -7.68
CA PRO A 58 -8.06 -2.74 -7.80
C PRO A 58 -8.62 -1.87 -8.94
N THR A 59 -9.20 -2.51 -9.96
CA THR A 59 -9.70 -1.81 -11.14
C THR A 59 -11.21 -1.61 -11.09
N PHE A 60 -11.94 -2.64 -10.66
CA PHE A 60 -13.39 -2.63 -10.60
C PHE A 60 -13.94 -2.60 -9.18
N ALA A 61 -13.10 -2.93 -8.21
CA ALA A 61 -13.42 -2.86 -6.79
C ALA A 61 -12.48 -1.87 -6.12
N ILE A 62 -12.89 -1.33 -4.98
CA ILE A 62 -12.04 -0.41 -4.19
C ILE A 62 -10.95 -1.19 -3.46
N VAL A 63 -11.21 -2.45 -3.11
CA VAL A 63 -10.30 -3.27 -2.32
C VAL A 63 -10.12 -4.65 -2.94
N ASN A 64 -8.87 -5.14 -2.92
CA ASN A 64 -8.53 -6.52 -3.20
C ASN A 64 -8.01 -7.18 -1.92
N GLU A 65 -8.36 -8.44 -1.72
CA GLU A 65 -7.82 -9.23 -0.61
C GLU A 65 -6.84 -10.26 -1.16
N TYR A 66 -5.66 -10.33 -0.54
CA TYR A 66 -4.66 -11.34 -0.83
C TYR A 66 -4.40 -12.17 0.42
N THR A 67 -3.80 -13.35 0.24
CA THR A 67 -3.40 -14.21 1.35
C THR A 67 -1.88 -14.29 1.40
N ALA A 68 -1.29 -13.91 2.52
CA ALA A 68 0.15 -14.02 2.75
C ALA A 68 0.56 -15.48 2.90
N GLY A 69 1.86 -15.75 2.81
CA GLY A 69 2.40 -17.10 2.94
C GLY A 69 2.07 -17.76 4.27
N ASN A 70 1.87 -16.99 5.33
CA ASN A 70 1.47 -17.50 6.66
C ASN A 70 -0.04 -17.67 6.83
N GLY A 71 -0.83 -17.38 5.79
CA GLY A 71 -2.29 -17.49 5.82
C GLY A 71 -3.04 -16.23 6.22
N ASP A 72 -2.33 -15.16 6.62
CA ASP A 72 -2.97 -13.91 7.02
C ASP A 72 -3.52 -13.15 5.82
N PRO A 73 -4.68 -12.47 5.97
CA PRO A 73 -5.20 -11.63 4.89
C PRO A 73 -4.39 -10.33 4.77
N ILE A 74 -4.30 -9.81 3.54
CA ILE A 74 -3.74 -8.51 3.24
C ILE A 74 -4.77 -7.78 2.40
N TYR A 75 -5.10 -6.54 2.77
CA TYR A 75 -6.07 -5.73 2.04
C TYR A 75 -5.34 -4.62 1.27
N HIS A 76 -5.59 -4.54 -0.02
CA HIS A 76 -5.00 -3.55 -0.91
C HIS A 76 -6.10 -2.65 -1.46
N PHE A 77 -6.07 -1.38 -1.08
CA PHE A 77 -7.09 -0.38 -1.44
C PHE A 77 -6.55 0.57 -2.50
N ASP A 78 -7.44 0.98 -3.40
CA ASP A 78 -7.17 2.07 -4.34
C ASP A 78 -8.40 2.98 -4.38
N PHE A 79 -8.25 4.20 -3.88
CA PHE A 79 -9.33 5.17 -3.82
C PHE A 79 -9.31 6.19 -4.96
N TYR A 80 -8.46 5.98 -5.96
CA TYR A 80 -8.31 6.94 -7.07
C TYR A 80 -9.63 7.28 -7.78
N ARG A 81 -10.52 6.31 -7.93
CA ARG A 81 -11.75 6.45 -8.69
C ARG A 81 -12.99 6.73 -7.86
N ILE A 82 -12.88 6.83 -6.55
CA ILE A 82 -14.05 7.18 -5.76
C ILE A 82 -14.44 8.63 -6.02
N LYS A 83 -15.73 8.88 -6.03
CA LYS A 83 -16.29 10.22 -6.27
C LYS A 83 -16.87 10.82 -5.01
N LYS A 84 -17.33 9.97 -4.08
CA LYS A 84 -17.96 10.39 -2.83
C LYS A 84 -17.52 9.48 -1.69
N LEU A 85 -17.37 10.04 -0.49
CA LEU A 85 -17.08 9.26 0.71
C LEU A 85 -18.13 8.20 1.01
N ASP A 86 -19.36 8.39 0.55
CA ASP A 86 -20.43 7.41 0.73
C ASP A 86 -20.03 6.02 0.20
N GLU A 87 -19.25 5.98 -0.89
CA GLU A 87 -18.76 4.72 -1.45
C GLU A 87 -17.87 3.98 -0.46
N VAL A 88 -17.10 4.72 0.34
CA VAL A 88 -16.20 4.14 1.36
C VAL A 88 -17.00 3.65 2.55
N TYR A 89 -18.01 4.41 2.98
CA TYR A 89 -18.92 3.99 4.04
C TYR A 89 -19.70 2.73 3.65
N ASP A 90 -20.18 2.69 2.41
CA ASP A 90 -20.98 1.57 1.90
C ASP A 90 -20.19 0.26 1.85
N MET A 91 -18.87 0.31 1.63
CA MET A 91 -18.04 -0.89 1.61
C MET A 91 -17.72 -1.43 3.01
N GLY A 92 -18.02 -0.68 4.07
CA GLY A 92 -17.70 -1.09 5.44
C GLY A 92 -16.21 -0.97 5.75
N TYR A 93 -15.59 0.18 5.46
CA TYR A 93 -14.15 0.39 5.60
C TYR A 93 -13.62 0.04 6.99
N GLU A 94 -14.42 0.22 8.03
CA GLU A 94 -14.01 -0.03 9.41
C GLU A 94 -13.65 -1.51 9.64
N ASP A 95 -14.35 -2.42 8.99
CA ASP A 95 -14.09 -3.85 9.12
C ASP A 95 -12.71 -4.23 8.58
N TYR A 96 -12.17 -3.43 7.66
CA TYR A 96 -10.84 -3.63 7.11
C TYR A 96 -9.77 -2.90 7.93
N PHE A 97 -9.96 -1.59 8.12
CA PHE A 97 -8.93 -0.73 8.76
C PHE A 97 -8.67 -1.11 10.22
N TYR A 98 -9.66 -1.65 10.90
CA TYR A 98 -9.55 -2.05 12.31
C TYR A 98 -9.51 -3.56 12.51
N SER A 99 -9.26 -4.32 11.43
CA SER A 99 -9.21 -5.78 11.48
C SER A 99 -7.96 -6.36 12.12
N GLY A 100 -6.90 -5.57 12.23
CA GLY A 100 -5.58 -6.06 12.64
C GLY A 100 -4.77 -6.68 11.50
N ALA A 101 -5.32 -6.76 10.30
CA ALA A 101 -4.60 -7.21 9.11
C ALA A 101 -3.83 -6.07 8.46
N LEU A 102 -2.83 -6.40 7.64
CA LEU A 102 -2.11 -5.41 6.86
C LEU A 102 -3.04 -4.78 5.82
N CYS A 103 -3.06 -3.46 5.78
CA CYS A 103 -3.83 -2.68 4.81
C CYS A 103 -2.87 -1.74 4.09
N PHE A 104 -2.78 -1.89 2.77
CA PHE A 104 -2.00 -1.00 1.92
C PHE A 104 -2.97 -0.14 1.13
N ILE A 105 -2.89 1.18 1.30
CA ILE A 105 -3.87 2.12 0.76
C ILE A 105 -3.18 3.03 -0.25
N GLU A 106 -3.64 3.00 -1.51
CA GLU A 106 -3.23 3.93 -2.55
C GLU A 106 -4.27 5.03 -2.68
N TRP A 107 -3.81 6.24 -3.00
CA TRP A 107 -4.65 7.42 -3.13
C TRP A 107 -5.46 7.69 -1.85
N PRO A 108 -4.77 7.78 -0.68
CA PRO A 108 -5.48 7.98 0.59
C PRO A 108 -6.02 9.39 0.77
N GLU A 109 -5.68 10.33 -0.08
CA GLU A 109 -6.01 11.75 0.05
C GLU A 109 -7.50 12.01 0.22
N LEU A 110 -8.34 11.19 -0.44
CA LEU A 110 -9.78 11.35 -0.36
C LEU A 110 -10.41 10.76 0.90
N VAL A 111 -9.65 9.99 1.67
CA VAL A 111 -10.17 9.27 2.85
C VAL A 111 -9.35 9.54 4.12
N GLU A 112 -8.51 10.57 4.13
CA GLU A 112 -7.61 10.84 5.24
C GLU A 112 -8.33 10.94 6.58
N GLU A 113 -9.51 11.53 6.62
CA GLU A 113 -10.30 11.67 7.84
C GLU A 113 -10.82 10.34 8.40
N LEU A 114 -10.81 9.28 7.57
CA LEU A 114 -11.28 7.95 7.96
C LEU A 114 -10.16 7.03 8.39
N LEU A 115 -8.89 7.43 8.19
CA LEU A 115 -7.74 6.59 8.50
C LEU A 115 -7.56 6.47 10.03
N PRO A 116 -7.17 5.26 10.52
CA PRO A 116 -6.83 5.10 11.93
C PRO A 116 -5.72 6.05 12.36
N GLY A 117 -5.74 6.45 13.63
CA GLY A 117 -4.76 7.38 14.17
C GLY A 117 -3.31 6.88 14.13
N ASN A 118 -3.13 5.55 14.07
CA ASN A 118 -1.80 4.92 13.99
C ASN A 118 -1.39 4.57 12.55
N THR A 119 -2.06 5.13 11.56
CA THR A 119 -1.71 4.91 10.15
C THR A 119 -0.31 5.44 9.86
N VAL A 120 0.49 4.60 9.19
CA VAL A 120 1.84 4.98 8.78
C VAL A 120 1.77 5.64 7.40
N LYS A 121 2.27 6.86 7.31
CA LYS A 121 2.33 7.57 6.03
C LYS A 121 3.59 7.17 5.28
N VAL A 122 3.42 6.67 4.06
CA VAL A 122 4.52 6.29 3.19
C VAL A 122 4.49 7.17 1.95
N THR A 123 5.61 7.81 1.64
CA THR A 123 5.71 8.68 0.47
C THR A 123 6.66 8.05 -0.54
N ILE A 124 6.27 7.99 -1.81
CA ILE A 124 7.12 7.51 -2.91
C ILE A 124 7.28 8.65 -3.90
N GLU A 125 8.55 9.01 -4.19
CA GLU A 125 8.87 10.07 -5.14
C GLU A 125 9.82 9.53 -6.20
N GLU A 126 9.57 9.92 -7.46
CA GLU A 126 10.50 9.66 -8.56
C GLU A 126 11.58 10.73 -8.57
N ASN A 127 12.84 10.31 -8.63
CA ASN A 127 13.99 11.21 -8.71
C ASN A 127 14.32 11.52 -10.19
N GLU A 128 15.13 12.55 -10.41
CA GLU A 128 15.50 12.97 -11.78
C GLU A 128 16.19 11.87 -12.58
N ASP A 129 16.93 11.00 -11.93
CA ASP A 129 17.65 9.91 -12.58
C ASP A 129 16.79 8.65 -12.82
N GLY A 130 15.49 8.74 -12.52
CA GLY A 130 14.55 7.62 -12.69
C GLY A 130 14.49 6.67 -11.50
N SER A 131 15.35 6.84 -10.49
CA SER A 131 15.22 6.08 -9.25
C SER A 131 14.03 6.59 -8.42
N ARG A 132 13.66 5.83 -7.40
CA ARG A 132 12.56 6.19 -6.48
C ARG A 132 13.08 6.31 -5.07
N THR A 133 12.47 7.19 -4.29
CA THR A 133 12.74 7.32 -2.85
C THR A 133 11.46 7.04 -2.08
N VAL A 134 11.54 6.12 -1.13
CA VAL A 134 10.43 5.78 -0.22
C VAL A 134 10.77 6.33 1.15
N ARG A 135 9.84 7.10 1.74
CA ARG A 135 9.98 7.66 3.09
C ARG A 135 8.82 7.23 3.96
N PHE A 136 9.12 6.83 5.19
CA PHE A 136 8.10 6.47 6.17
C PHE A 136 8.59 6.58 7.62
#